data_c14ff7af9c7ee08f5e61bfeb75f418fe
#
_entry.id   c14ff7af9c7ee08f5e61bfeb75f418fe
#
_cell.length_a   1.000
_cell.length_b   1.000
_cell.length_c   1.000
_cell.angle_alpha   90.00
_cell.angle_beta   90.00
_cell.angle_gamma   90.00
#
_symmetry.space_group_name_H-M   'P 1'
#
loop_
_entity.id
_entity.type
_entity.pdbx_description
1 polymer ?
#
loop_
_entity_poly.entity_id
_entity_poly.type
_entity_poly.pdbx_seq_one_letter_code
_entity_poly.pdbx_strand_id
1 'polypeptide(L)'
;DVIVTTAGMLSGGPVMHYMQELRHDDKSALFLTGFQVPGTNGHHLLETGKMRMERDPESPAFRLECEVAQFALSGHAGHTQLLEFIRGCDPERVILYHGDNRQLLADDLDCEVILPTEGNPIQLSSSS
;
A
#
# COMPACT_ATOMS: atom_id res chain seq x y z
N ASP A 1 26.12 -7.40 -3.70
CA ASP A 1 25.37 -7.88 -2.51
C ASP A 1 23.89 -7.54 -2.63
N VAL A 2 23.04 -8.31 -1.95
CA VAL A 2 21.59 -8.04 -1.88
C VAL A 2 21.23 -7.77 -0.42
N ILE A 3 20.57 -6.65 -0.17
CA ILE A 3 20.10 -6.25 1.15
C ILE A 3 18.57 -6.30 1.15
N VAL A 4 17.98 -7.10 2.04
CA VAL A 4 16.52 -7.12 2.27
C VAL A 4 16.24 -6.48 3.63
N THR A 5 15.43 -5.43 3.64
CA THR A 5 15.18 -4.64 4.85
C THR A 5 13.73 -4.21 4.97
N THR A 6 13.35 -3.78 6.16
CA THR A 6 12.01 -3.28 6.48
C THR A 6 11.85 -1.79 6.20
N ALA A 7 10.63 -1.28 6.41
CA ALA A 7 10.16 0.08 6.12
C ALA A 7 10.13 0.40 4.62
N GLY A 8 9.45 -0.46 3.85
CA GLY A 8 9.33 -0.38 2.40
C GLY A 8 8.77 0.95 1.85
N MET A 9 8.17 1.80 2.70
CA MET A 9 7.72 3.16 2.33
C MET A 9 8.79 4.24 2.60
N LEU A 10 10.00 3.85 2.97
CA LEU A 10 11.12 4.73 3.30
C LEU A 10 10.81 5.77 4.39
N SER A 11 9.96 5.40 5.34
CA SER A 11 9.52 6.30 6.41
C SER A 11 10.29 6.11 7.73
N GLY A 12 11.50 5.57 7.64
CA GLY A 12 12.38 5.29 8.78
C GLY A 12 12.92 3.86 8.78
N GLY A 13 13.53 3.45 9.90
CA GLY A 13 14.09 2.11 10.06
C GLY A 13 15.44 1.88 9.34
N PRO A 14 15.92 0.62 9.29
CA PRO A 14 17.25 0.30 8.77
C PRO A 14 17.49 0.72 7.32
N VAL A 15 16.44 0.74 6.49
CA VAL A 15 16.56 1.15 5.09
C VAL A 15 17.15 2.55 4.93
N MET A 16 16.87 3.46 5.87
CA MET A 16 17.35 4.84 5.80
C MET A 16 18.89 4.92 5.94
N HIS A 17 19.47 4.02 6.73
CA HIS A 17 20.92 3.91 6.83
C HIS A 17 21.54 3.50 5.49
N TYR A 18 20.98 2.46 4.85
CA TYR A 18 21.47 2.02 3.54
C TYR A 18 21.28 3.08 2.46
N MET A 19 20.17 3.83 2.49
CA MET A 19 19.96 4.93 1.54
C MET A 19 20.95 6.06 1.71
N GLN A 20 21.39 6.33 2.94
CA GLN A 20 22.44 7.32 3.18
C GLN A 20 23.78 6.91 2.56
N GLU A 21 24.12 5.61 2.65
CA GLU A 21 25.37 5.07 2.09
C GLU A 21 25.32 4.92 0.55
N LEU A 22 24.15 4.51 0.02
CA LEU A 22 24.02 4.13 -1.38
C LEU A 22 23.51 5.26 -2.29
N ARG A 23 23.09 6.40 -1.74
CA ARG A 23 22.44 7.47 -2.52
C ARG A 23 23.27 8.00 -3.70
N HIS A 24 24.60 7.89 -3.65
CA HIS A 24 25.54 8.34 -4.68
C HIS A 24 26.14 7.21 -5.50
N ASP A 25 25.66 5.98 -5.33
CA ASP A 25 26.15 4.82 -6.07
C ASP A 25 25.24 4.50 -7.25
N ASP A 26 25.64 4.92 -8.45
CA ASP A 26 24.91 4.70 -9.71
C ASP A 26 24.91 3.23 -10.18
N LYS A 27 25.65 2.34 -9.51
CA LYS A 27 25.68 0.89 -9.77
C LYS A 27 24.78 0.10 -8.89
N SER A 28 24.22 0.72 -7.86
CA SER A 28 23.23 0.11 -6.96
C SER A 28 21.81 0.31 -7.49
N ALA A 29 20.87 -0.48 -6.96
CA ALA A 29 19.46 -0.35 -7.25
C ALA A 29 18.63 -0.46 -5.96
N LEU A 30 17.57 0.34 -5.87
CA LEU A 30 16.55 0.27 -4.84
C LEU A 30 15.26 -0.31 -5.43
N PHE A 31 14.81 -1.43 -4.88
CA PHE A 31 13.56 -2.08 -5.26
C PHE A 31 12.51 -1.93 -4.16
N LEU A 32 11.45 -1.21 -4.47
CA LEU A 32 10.28 -1.06 -3.61
C LEU A 32 9.29 -2.19 -3.93
N THR A 33 9.10 -3.13 -3.01
CA THR A 33 8.35 -4.37 -3.25
C THR A 33 6.89 -4.30 -2.80
N GLY A 34 6.37 -3.11 -2.53
CA GLY A 34 5.00 -2.93 -2.07
C GLY A 34 4.38 -1.62 -2.55
N PHE A 35 3.10 -1.46 -2.21
CA PHE A 35 2.38 -0.22 -2.46
C PHE A 35 3.00 0.95 -1.69
N GLN A 36 3.09 2.10 -2.34
CA GLN A 36 3.59 3.33 -1.74
C GLN A 36 2.42 4.26 -1.48
N VAL A 37 2.11 4.47 -0.21
CA VAL A 37 0.99 5.33 0.21
C VAL A 37 1.31 6.79 -0.13
N PRO A 38 0.38 7.55 -0.73
CA PRO A 38 0.52 8.99 -0.96
C PRO A 38 0.96 9.73 0.30
N GLY A 39 1.92 10.65 0.16
CA GLY A 39 2.52 11.38 1.27
C GLY A 39 3.69 10.66 1.96
N THR A 40 4.00 9.42 1.62
CA THR A 40 5.19 8.73 2.11
C THR A 40 6.44 9.10 1.31
N ASN A 41 7.60 8.87 1.91
CA ASN A 41 8.89 9.13 1.27
C ASN A 41 9.11 8.24 0.03
N GLY A 42 8.66 6.98 0.08
CA GLY A 42 8.72 6.08 -1.07
C GLY A 42 7.83 6.52 -2.23
N HIS A 43 6.62 7.03 -1.95
CA HIS A 43 5.75 7.61 -2.97
C HIS A 43 6.39 8.86 -3.60
N HIS A 44 6.90 9.76 -2.77
CA HIS A 44 7.60 10.97 -3.24
C HIS A 44 8.82 10.64 -4.11
N LEU A 45 9.58 9.60 -3.74
CA LEU A 45 10.72 9.12 -4.53
C LEU A 45 10.30 8.64 -5.91
N LEU A 46 9.22 7.84 -6.02
CA LEU A 46 8.73 7.35 -7.30
C LEU A 46 8.24 8.47 -8.23
N GLU A 47 7.60 9.51 -7.66
CA GLU A 47 7.10 10.65 -8.45
C GLU A 47 8.21 11.62 -8.88
N THR A 48 9.19 11.86 -8.03
CA THR A 48 10.14 12.98 -8.21
C THR A 48 11.59 12.56 -8.38
N GLY A 49 11.92 11.29 -8.12
CA GLY A 49 13.31 10.81 -8.03
C GLY A 49 14.05 11.33 -6.80
N LYS A 50 13.34 11.90 -5.82
CA LYS A 50 13.93 12.50 -4.61
C LYS A 50 13.33 11.89 -3.36
N MET A 51 14.13 11.81 -2.31
CA MET A 51 13.68 11.39 -0.98
C MET A 51 14.25 12.31 0.11
N ARG A 52 13.71 12.17 1.33
CA ARG A 52 14.19 12.87 2.52
C ARG A 52 14.76 11.88 3.52
N MET A 53 15.78 12.29 4.26
CA MET A 53 16.32 11.46 5.35
C MET A 53 15.51 11.59 6.64
N GLU A 54 14.87 12.70 6.82
CA GLU A 54 14.05 13.00 8.00
C GLU A 54 12.56 12.87 7.66
N ARG A 55 11.74 12.61 8.67
CA ARG A 55 10.28 12.53 8.52
C ARG A 55 9.61 13.88 8.34
N ASP A 56 10.35 14.98 8.57
CA ASP A 56 9.85 16.32 8.42
C ASP A 56 9.68 16.66 6.93
N PRO A 57 8.46 17.01 6.47
CA PRO A 57 8.19 17.39 5.09
C PRO A 57 8.99 18.62 4.63
N GLU A 58 9.43 19.47 5.55
CA GLU A 58 10.25 20.66 5.25
C GLU A 58 11.75 20.35 5.16
N SER A 59 12.18 19.13 5.53
CA SER A 59 13.58 18.74 5.42
C SER A 59 14.03 18.68 3.95
N PRO A 60 15.30 19.00 3.66
CA PRO A 60 15.81 18.98 2.30
C PRO A 60 15.67 17.61 1.64
N ALA A 61 15.06 17.56 0.46
CA ALA A 61 15.02 16.37 -0.36
C ALA A 61 16.28 16.30 -1.24
N PHE A 62 16.83 15.10 -1.41
CA PHE A 62 17.96 14.83 -2.29
C PHE A 62 17.59 13.79 -3.34
N ARG A 63 18.27 13.83 -4.48
CA ARG A 63 18.10 12.84 -5.54
C ARG A 63 18.92 11.59 -5.24
N LEU A 64 18.36 10.42 -5.54
CA LEU A 64 19.13 9.18 -5.61
C LEU A 64 19.79 9.06 -6.98
N GLU A 65 21.06 8.65 -7.00
CA GLU A 65 21.79 8.35 -8.22
C GLU A 65 21.64 6.86 -8.62
N CYS A 66 21.28 6.00 -7.64
CA CYS A 66 20.98 4.60 -7.90
C CYS A 66 19.67 4.42 -8.69
N GLU A 67 19.54 3.30 -9.38
CA GLU A 67 18.30 2.93 -10.05
C GLU A 67 17.18 2.70 -9.03
N VAL A 68 15.97 3.16 -9.32
CA VAL A 68 14.79 2.94 -8.48
C VAL A 68 13.70 2.28 -9.29
N ALA A 69 13.20 1.13 -8.82
CA ALA A 69 12.08 0.43 -9.43
C ALA A 69 11.07 -0.03 -8.38
N GLN A 70 9.80 -0.10 -8.78
CA GLN A 70 8.73 -0.65 -7.96
C GLN A 70 8.23 -1.96 -8.53
N PHE A 71 8.00 -2.94 -7.64
CA PHE A 71 7.41 -4.23 -7.96
C PHE A 71 6.18 -4.46 -7.09
N ALA A 72 5.06 -4.79 -7.70
CA ALA A 72 3.82 -5.08 -6.99
C ALA A 72 3.81 -6.53 -6.47
N LEU A 73 4.63 -6.81 -5.46
CA LEU A 73 4.68 -8.10 -4.77
C LEU A 73 3.78 -8.05 -3.52
N SER A 74 2.49 -7.76 -3.71
CA SER A 74 1.52 -7.71 -2.62
C SER A 74 1.10 -9.11 -2.20
N GLY A 75 1.12 -9.38 -0.89
CA GLY A 75 0.47 -10.56 -0.30
C GLY A 75 -1.03 -10.37 -0.05
N HIS A 76 -1.58 -9.21 -0.36
CA HIS A 76 -3.03 -8.97 -0.27
C HIS A 76 -3.75 -9.61 -1.45
N ALA A 77 -4.94 -10.14 -1.19
CA ALA A 77 -5.82 -10.66 -2.22
C ALA A 77 -6.20 -9.55 -3.21
N GLY A 78 -6.11 -9.85 -4.50
CA GLY A 78 -6.60 -8.97 -5.55
C GLY A 78 -8.11 -9.05 -5.70
N HIS A 79 -8.68 -8.17 -6.53
CA HIS A 79 -10.12 -8.05 -6.77
C HIS A 79 -10.77 -9.42 -7.11
N THR A 80 -10.24 -10.12 -8.11
CA THR A 80 -10.75 -11.44 -8.52
C THR A 80 -10.71 -12.47 -7.39
N GLN A 81 -9.64 -12.51 -6.62
CA GLN A 81 -9.49 -13.42 -5.49
C GLN A 81 -10.48 -13.12 -4.37
N LEU A 82 -10.77 -11.84 -4.12
CA LEU A 82 -11.79 -11.42 -3.16
C LEU A 82 -13.19 -11.85 -3.62
N LEU A 83 -13.52 -11.67 -4.91
CA LEU A 83 -14.79 -12.13 -5.48
C LEU A 83 -14.94 -13.65 -5.37
N GLU A 84 -13.93 -14.42 -5.74
CA GLU A 84 -13.93 -15.88 -5.63
C GLU A 84 -14.13 -16.34 -4.18
N PHE A 85 -13.44 -15.70 -3.24
CA PHE A 85 -13.59 -16.00 -1.82
C PHE A 85 -15.01 -15.71 -1.32
N ILE A 86 -15.56 -14.53 -1.63
CA ILE A 86 -16.91 -14.13 -1.20
C ILE A 86 -17.95 -15.07 -1.81
N ARG A 87 -17.87 -15.37 -3.10
CA ARG A 87 -18.77 -16.31 -3.79
C ARG A 87 -18.68 -17.73 -3.21
N GLY A 88 -17.47 -18.15 -2.84
CA GLY A 88 -17.27 -19.45 -2.18
C GLY A 88 -17.89 -19.54 -0.78
N CYS A 89 -18.09 -18.41 -0.12
CA CYS A 89 -18.80 -18.33 1.16
C CYS A 89 -20.33 -18.31 1.02
N ASP A 90 -20.85 -17.99 -0.17
CA ASP A 90 -22.29 -17.88 -0.50
C ASP A 90 -23.08 -17.04 0.53
N PRO A 91 -22.68 -15.80 0.84
CA PRO A 91 -23.31 -15.01 1.88
C PRO A 91 -24.58 -14.33 1.38
N GLU A 92 -25.60 -14.19 2.24
CA GLU A 92 -26.76 -13.36 1.97
C GLU A 92 -26.40 -11.87 1.96
N ARG A 93 -25.41 -11.50 2.76
CA ARG A 93 -24.97 -10.10 2.94
C ARG A 93 -23.47 -10.00 3.14
N VAL A 94 -22.86 -9.00 2.51
CA VAL A 94 -21.43 -8.65 2.64
C VAL A 94 -21.28 -7.22 3.17
N ILE A 95 -20.42 -7.03 4.15
CA ILE A 95 -20.03 -5.70 4.61
C ILE A 95 -18.61 -5.45 4.14
N LEU A 96 -18.42 -4.50 3.22
CA LEU A 96 -17.11 -4.11 2.72
C LEU A 96 -16.57 -2.96 3.55
N TYR A 97 -15.61 -3.30 4.41
CA TYR A 97 -14.98 -2.37 5.33
C TYR A 97 -13.50 -2.19 4.96
N HIS A 98 -13.00 -0.97 5.09
CA HIS A 98 -11.60 -0.60 4.84
C HIS A 98 -11.16 -0.79 3.38
N GLY A 99 -10.98 0.30 2.67
CA GLY A 99 -10.51 0.36 1.27
C GLY A 99 -11.11 1.54 0.52
N ASP A 100 -10.34 2.11 -0.41
CA ASP A 100 -10.73 3.33 -1.13
C ASP A 100 -11.75 3.05 -2.26
N ASN A 101 -11.63 1.90 -2.92
CA ASN A 101 -12.44 1.55 -4.10
C ASN A 101 -13.44 0.42 -3.82
N ARG A 102 -14.06 0.38 -2.63
CA ARG A 102 -15.00 -0.66 -2.21
C ARG A 102 -16.20 -0.80 -3.16
N GLN A 103 -16.61 0.29 -3.80
CA GLN A 103 -17.72 0.28 -4.75
C GLN A 103 -17.46 -0.64 -5.93
N LEU A 104 -16.23 -0.68 -6.47
CA LEU A 104 -15.89 -1.57 -7.58
C LEU A 104 -16.10 -3.05 -7.24
N LEU A 105 -15.79 -3.44 -5.99
CA LEU A 105 -16.04 -4.80 -5.54
C LEU A 105 -17.53 -5.06 -5.29
N ALA A 106 -18.24 -4.06 -4.78
CA ALA A 106 -19.68 -4.13 -4.55
C ALA A 106 -20.47 -4.32 -5.85
N ASP A 107 -20.06 -3.64 -6.93
CA ASP A 107 -20.74 -3.70 -8.23
C ASP A 107 -20.66 -5.08 -8.90
N ASP A 108 -19.64 -5.88 -8.51
CA ASP A 108 -19.41 -7.23 -9.05
C ASP A 108 -19.97 -8.36 -8.16
N LEU A 109 -20.66 -8.02 -7.08
CA LEU A 109 -21.30 -8.99 -6.17
C LEU A 109 -22.80 -9.08 -6.40
N ASP A 110 -23.32 -10.32 -6.41
CA ASP A 110 -24.74 -10.63 -6.64
C ASP A 110 -25.58 -10.72 -5.34
N CYS A 111 -25.01 -10.35 -4.18
CA CYS A 111 -25.67 -10.36 -2.87
C CYS A 111 -25.87 -8.96 -2.32
N GLU A 112 -26.56 -8.83 -1.17
CA GLU A 112 -26.69 -7.54 -0.49
C GLU A 112 -25.33 -7.03 -0.03
N VAL A 113 -24.91 -5.85 -0.47
CA VAL A 113 -23.64 -5.24 -0.07
C VAL A 113 -23.88 -3.97 0.76
N ILE A 114 -23.25 -3.89 1.92
CA ILE A 114 -23.23 -2.70 2.77
C ILE A 114 -21.85 -2.07 2.72
N LEU A 115 -21.81 -0.79 2.39
CA LEU A 115 -20.62 0.07 2.46
C LEU A 115 -20.72 0.97 3.69
N PRO A 116 -20.09 0.63 4.81
CA PRO A 116 -20.16 1.43 6.03
C PRO A 116 -19.65 2.86 5.82
N THR A 117 -20.33 3.80 6.43
CA THR A 117 -19.87 5.18 6.60
C THR A 117 -19.60 5.45 8.06
N GLU A 118 -18.59 6.28 8.33
CA GLU A 118 -18.22 6.62 9.71
C GLU A 118 -19.40 7.27 10.46
N GLY A 119 -19.61 6.83 11.69
CA GLY A 119 -20.69 7.34 12.57
C GLY A 119 -22.07 6.73 12.34
N ASN A 120 -22.28 5.91 11.29
CA ASN A 120 -23.55 5.26 11.03
C ASN A 120 -23.52 3.79 11.51
N PRO A 121 -24.33 3.41 12.51
CA PRO A 121 -24.40 2.03 12.97
C PRO A 121 -25.09 1.15 11.90
N ILE A 122 -24.55 -0.05 11.71
CA ILE A 122 -25.15 -1.09 10.88
C ILE A 122 -25.90 -2.04 11.81
N GLN A 123 -27.20 -2.18 11.57
CA GLN A 123 -27.99 -3.16 12.28
C GLN A 123 -27.86 -4.52 11.58
N LEU A 124 -27.21 -5.45 12.25
CA LEU A 124 -27.23 -6.85 11.84
C LEU A 124 -28.50 -7.47 12.40
N SER A 125 -29.41 -7.94 11.55
CA SER A 125 -30.58 -8.65 12.02
C SER A 125 -30.15 -9.83 12.85
N SER A 126 -30.61 -9.91 14.10
CA SER A 126 -30.54 -11.14 14.87
C SER A 126 -31.37 -12.18 14.15
N SER A 127 -30.75 -13.26 13.71
CA SER A 127 -31.49 -14.49 13.34
C SER A 127 -32.33 -14.89 14.53
N SER A 128 -33.64 -14.85 14.37
CA SER A 128 -34.62 -15.37 15.32
C SER A 128 -34.54 -16.86 15.37
#